data_79f271d6da0095e533662d6e6840b78e
#
_entry.id   79f271d6da0095e533662d6e6840b78e
#
_cell.length_a   1.000
_cell.length_b   1.000
_cell.length_c   1.000
_cell.angle_alpha   90.00
_cell.angle_beta   90.00
_cell.angle_gamma   90.00
#
_symmetry.space_group_name_H-M   'P 1'
#
loop_
_entity.id
_entity.type
_entity.pdbx_description
1 polymer ?
#
loop_
_entity_poly.entity_id
_entity_poly.type
_entity_poly.pdbx_seq_one_letter_code
_entity_poly.pdbx_strand_id
1 'polypeptide(L)'
;MFLRWSPKKAALAYPVPPAPPTAVLVPWFRPAGQVRVFPKGWNAEAAAFAPAAIVGSWPQLAGLLPERIPSLTHAVIVVASSPDQLLTEARRNRLWQAFRVPIFEQVVAEDGSLLAAECEAHDGVHLESEKLSVDPRLIEVEACGCGRATPRLRPAGERTRAVAAYAR
;
A
#
# COMPACT_ATOMS: atom_id res chain seq x y z
N MET A 1 28.21 25.46 -8.61
CA MET A 1 26.90 25.00 -9.13
C MET A 1 26.78 23.52 -8.77
N PHE A 2 26.13 23.20 -7.66
CA PHE A 2 25.95 21.80 -7.24
C PHE A 2 24.74 21.24 -7.99
N LEU A 3 24.96 20.35 -8.94
CA LEU A 3 23.89 19.53 -9.52
C LEU A 3 23.29 18.70 -8.37
N ARG A 4 22.11 19.09 -7.87
CA ARG A 4 21.28 18.22 -7.04
C ARG A 4 20.83 17.04 -7.92
N TRP A 5 21.52 15.92 -7.77
CA TRP A 5 21.01 14.67 -8.30
C TRP A 5 19.77 14.29 -7.48
N SER A 6 18.59 14.58 -7.98
CA SER A 6 17.37 13.98 -7.43
C SER A 6 17.34 12.52 -7.87
N PRO A 7 17.26 11.57 -6.95
CA PRO A 7 17.14 10.17 -7.32
C PRO A 7 15.93 9.97 -8.23
N LYS A 8 16.11 9.15 -9.25
CA LYS A 8 15.07 8.88 -10.25
C LYS A 8 13.96 8.08 -9.58
N LYS A 9 12.77 8.70 -9.41
CA LYS A 9 11.63 8.06 -8.76
C LYS A 9 11.21 6.79 -9.48
N ALA A 10 10.83 5.76 -8.72
CA ALA A 10 10.30 4.52 -9.25
C ALA A 10 8.84 4.69 -9.74
N ALA A 11 8.40 3.82 -10.65
CA ALA A 11 7.00 3.67 -10.95
C ALA A 11 6.31 2.86 -9.83
N LEU A 12 5.01 3.08 -9.64
CA LEU A 12 4.21 2.27 -8.73
C LEU A 12 4.23 0.79 -9.16
N ALA A 13 4.56 -0.10 -8.23
CA ALA A 13 4.33 -1.53 -8.40
C ALA A 13 2.88 -1.84 -8.05
N TYR A 14 2.00 -1.94 -9.05
CA TYR A 14 0.59 -2.23 -8.81
C TYR A 14 0.41 -3.70 -8.37
N PRO A 15 -0.36 -3.98 -7.28
CA PRO A 15 -0.45 -5.34 -6.71
C PRO A 15 -0.98 -6.40 -7.68
N VAL A 16 -1.92 -6.04 -8.54
CA VAL A 16 -2.55 -6.95 -9.52
C VAL A 16 -2.49 -6.29 -10.91
N PRO A 17 -1.39 -6.45 -11.66
CA PRO A 17 -1.23 -5.85 -12.98
C PRO A 17 -2.28 -6.37 -14.00
N PRO A 18 -2.67 -5.54 -15.01
CA PRO A 18 -2.22 -4.17 -15.24
C PRO A 18 -2.91 -3.15 -14.33
N ALA A 19 -2.21 -2.05 -14.02
CA ALA A 19 -2.80 -0.97 -13.23
C ALA A 19 -3.95 -0.31 -14.01
N PRO A 20 -5.14 -0.15 -13.41
CA PRO A 20 -6.21 0.66 -13.97
C PRO A 20 -5.87 2.17 -13.85
N PRO A 21 -6.74 3.08 -14.30
CA PRO A 21 -6.60 4.50 -13.97
C PRO A 21 -6.40 4.69 -12.46
N THR A 22 -5.19 5.10 -12.05
CA THR A 22 -4.76 5.11 -10.66
C THR A 22 -4.28 6.51 -10.26
N ALA A 23 -4.90 7.09 -9.24
CA ALA A 23 -4.47 8.35 -8.65
C ALA A 23 -3.50 8.09 -7.47
N VAL A 24 -2.29 8.63 -7.56
CA VAL A 24 -1.28 8.56 -6.50
C VAL A 24 -1.19 9.90 -5.79
N LEU A 25 -1.48 9.92 -4.51
CA LEU A 25 -1.56 11.14 -3.71
C LEU A 25 -0.22 11.51 -3.03
N VAL A 26 0.75 10.61 -3.04
CA VAL A 26 2.08 10.83 -2.48
C VAL A 26 3.09 11.19 -3.60
N PRO A 27 4.07 12.08 -3.32
CA PRO A 27 5.00 12.56 -4.35
C PRO A 27 6.18 11.60 -4.61
N TRP A 28 6.13 10.36 -4.09
CA TRP A 28 7.27 9.44 -4.13
C TRP A 28 7.42 8.70 -5.45
N PHE A 29 6.36 8.58 -6.23
CA PHE A 29 6.37 7.86 -7.49
C PHE A 29 6.49 8.78 -8.70
N ARG A 30 6.93 8.21 -9.83
CA ARG A 30 6.80 8.83 -11.14
C ARG A 30 5.53 8.36 -11.85
N PRO A 31 4.91 9.22 -12.66
CA PRO A 31 3.80 8.78 -13.52
C PRO A 31 4.26 7.69 -14.50
N ALA A 32 3.38 6.71 -14.76
CA ALA A 32 3.62 5.66 -15.76
C ALA A 32 2.30 5.03 -16.22
N GLY A 33 2.10 4.85 -17.52
CA GLY A 33 0.86 4.29 -18.06
C GLY A 33 -0.38 5.06 -17.61
N GLN A 34 -1.31 4.37 -16.97
CA GLN A 34 -2.54 4.96 -16.43
C GLN A 34 -2.39 5.51 -14.99
N VAL A 35 -1.17 5.51 -14.45
CA VAL A 35 -0.87 6.03 -13.11
C VAL A 35 -0.52 7.51 -13.21
N ARG A 36 -1.28 8.36 -12.52
CA ARG A 36 -1.03 9.80 -12.39
C ARG A 36 -0.73 10.17 -10.93
N VAL A 37 0.20 11.10 -10.76
CA VAL A 37 0.62 11.57 -9.44
C VAL A 37 0.03 12.96 -9.18
N PHE A 38 -0.65 13.08 -8.04
CA PHE A 38 -1.26 14.31 -7.54
C PHE A 38 -0.54 14.74 -6.25
N PRO A 39 0.61 15.43 -6.36
CA PRO A 39 1.50 15.68 -5.21
C PRO A 39 0.89 16.61 -4.16
N LYS A 40 -0.18 17.31 -4.50
CA LYS A 40 -0.96 18.15 -3.57
C LYS A 40 -2.07 17.36 -2.86
N GLY A 41 -2.12 16.02 -3.02
CA GLY A 41 -3.16 15.16 -2.49
C GLY A 41 -4.45 15.20 -3.33
N TRP A 42 -5.55 14.74 -2.71
CA TRP A 42 -6.86 14.75 -3.36
C TRP A 42 -7.38 16.16 -3.58
N ASN A 43 -7.77 16.46 -4.80
CA ASN A 43 -8.29 17.76 -5.21
C ASN A 43 -9.24 17.59 -6.41
N ALA A 44 -9.77 18.69 -6.93
CA ALA A 44 -10.67 18.68 -8.08
C ALA A 44 -10.09 18.03 -9.34
N GLU A 45 -8.76 18.16 -9.55
CA GLU A 45 -8.06 17.53 -10.69
C GLU A 45 -8.00 16.00 -10.51
N ALA A 46 -7.69 15.53 -9.30
CA ALA A 46 -7.69 14.10 -8.97
C ALA A 46 -9.11 13.50 -9.10
N ALA A 47 -10.14 14.23 -8.65
CA ALA A 47 -11.52 13.81 -8.79
C ALA A 47 -11.95 13.76 -10.27
N ALA A 48 -11.58 14.76 -11.08
CA ALA A 48 -11.86 14.81 -12.51
C ALA A 48 -11.15 13.72 -13.32
N PHE A 49 -10.01 13.23 -12.82
CA PHE A 49 -9.32 12.07 -13.41
C PHE A 49 -10.16 10.78 -13.31
N ALA A 50 -11.13 10.72 -12.40
CA ALA A 50 -12.02 9.59 -12.16
C ALA A 50 -11.25 8.25 -11.96
N PRO A 51 -10.34 8.15 -10.98
CA PRO A 51 -9.51 6.97 -10.80
C PRO A 51 -10.32 5.75 -10.38
N ALA A 52 -9.95 4.58 -10.92
CA ALA A 52 -10.47 3.29 -10.46
C ALA A 52 -9.70 2.74 -9.26
N ALA A 53 -8.49 3.22 -9.03
CA ALA A 53 -7.69 2.92 -7.84
C ALA A 53 -7.04 4.18 -7.27
N ILE A 54 -6.82 4.18 -5.94
CA ILE A 54 -6.19 5.32 -5.24
C ILE A 54 -5.03 4.81 -4.39
N VAL A 55 -3.91 5.54 -4.43
CA VAL A 55 -2.71 5.29 -3.65
C VAL A 55 -2.43 6.48 -2.75
N GLY A 56 -2.25 6.24 -1.46
CA GLY A 56 -1.96 7.32 -0.51
C GLY A 56 -1.44 6.81 0.82
N SER A 57 -0.93 7.72 1.64
CA SER A 57 -0.64 7.42 3.04
C SER A 57 -1.94 7.28 3.85
N TRP A 58 -1.87 6.64 5.02
CA TRP A 58 -3.04 6.53 5.89
C TRP A 58 -3.72 7.89 6.17
N PRO A 59 -3.01 8.98 6.54
CA PRO A 59 -3.68 10.26 6.79
C PRO A 59 -4.43 10.82 5.58
N GLN A 60 -3.86 10.67 4.37
CA GLN A 60 -4.50 11.12 3.13
C GLN A 60 -5.78 10.33 2.85
N LEU A 61 -5.72 9.00 2.95
CA LEU A 61 -6.87 8.13 2.70
C LEU A 61 -7.92 8.26 3.79
N ALA A 62 -7.52 8.45 5.05
CA ALA A 62 -8.45 8.75 6.14
C ALA A 62 -9.22 10.05 5.90
N GLY A 63 -8.59 11.07 5.30
CA GLY A 63 -9.25 12.30 4.88
C GLY A 63 -10.31 12.10 3.80
N LEU A 64 -10.25 11.02 3.04
CA LEU A 64 -11.21 10.69 1.99
C LEU A 64 -12.39 9.83 2.47
N LEU A 65 -12.40 9.37 3.73
CA LEU A 65 -13.49 8.52 4.24
C LEU A 65 -14.89 9.12 4.08
N PRO A 66 -15.10 10.45 4.19
CA PRO A 66 -16.41 11.07 3.95
C PRO A 66 -16.75 11.22 2.46
N GLU A 67 -15.75 11.07 1.58
CA GLU A 67 -15.92 11.33 0.14
C GLU A 67 -16.62 10.16 -0.55
N ARG A 68 -17.53 10.48 -1.46
CA ARG A 68 -18.07 9.49 -2.39
C ARG A 68 -17.29 9.55 -3.70
N ILE A 69 -16.58 8.48 -4.03
CA ILE A 69 -15.77 8.36 -5.23
C ILE A 69 -16.32 7.23 -6.11
N PRO A 70 -17.32 7.54 -6.97
CA PRO A 70 -18.03 6.49 -7.75
C PRO A 70 -17.13 5.72 -8.72
N SER A 71 -16.04 6.32 -9.18
CA SER A 71 -15.08 5.69 -10.08
C SER A 71 -14.16 4.67 -9.40
N LEU A 72 -14.03 4.72 -8.06
CA LEU A 72 -13.18 3.82 -7.28
C LEU A 72 -13.79 2.43 -7.22
N THR A 73 -13.30 1.52 -8.05
CA THR A 73 -13.88 0.18 -8.26
C THR A 73 -12.85 -0.95 -8.16
N HIS A 74 -11.54 -0.63 -8.08
CA HIS A 74 -10.49 -1.64 -8.12
C HIS A 74 -9.79 -1.85 -6.79
N ALA A 75 -9.11 -0.82 -6.27
CA ALA A 75 -8.32 -0.98 -5.05
C ALA A 75 -7.99 0.36 -4.38
N VAL A 76 -7.73 0.29 -3.08
CA VAL A 76 -7.00 1.31 -2.34
C VAL A 76 -5.65 0.72 -1.94
N ILE A 77 -4.56 1.44 -2.22
CA ILE A 77 -3.21 1.03 -1.87
C ILE A 77 -2.67 2.02 -0.84
N VAL A 78 -2.44 1.52 0.37
CA VAL A 78 -1.88 2.31 1.47
C VAL A 78 -0.37 2.20 1.42
N VAL A 79 0.31 3.32 1.29
CA VAL A 79 1.77 3.36 1.29
C VAL A 79 2.30 3.90 2.61
N ALA A 80 3.27 3.19 3.17
CA ALA A 80 3.99 3.52 4.38
C ALA A 80 5.48 3.70 4.07
N SER A 81 6.18 4.56 4.81
CA SER A 81 7.64 4.72 4.69
C SER A 81 8.41 3.78 5.63
N SER A 82 7.71 3.13 6.57
CA SER A 82 8.29 2.19 7.53
C SER A 82 7.26 1.15 8.01
N PRO A 83 7.70 -0.02 8.52
CA PRO A 83 6.82 -1.09 8.95
C PRO A 83 5.87 -0.75 10.11
N ASP A 84 6.26 0.18 10.98
CA ASP A 84 5.45 0.65 12.11
C ASP A 84 4.24 1.49 11.68
N GLN A 85 4.23 1.95 10.43
CA GLN A 85 3.11 2.69 9.83
C GLN A 85 2.10 1.78 9.10
N LEU A 86 2.32 0.47 9.08
CA LEU A 86 1.36 -0.47 8.52
C LEU A 86 0.00 -0.37 9.24
N LEU A 87 -1.05 -0.67 8.51
CA LEU A 87 -2.42 -0.53 9.01
C LEU A 87 -2.67 -1.47 10.19
N THR A 88 -3.33 -0.94 11.21
CA THR A 88 -4.05 -1.78 12.16
C THR A 88 -5.31 -2.35 11.51
N GLU A 89 -5.83 -3.47 12.01
CA GLU A 89 -7.08 -4.05 11.53
C GLU A 89 -8.24 -3.03 11.56
N ALA A 90 -8.31 -2.21 12.61
CA ALA A 90 -9.33 -1.17 12.73
C ALA A 90 -9.25 -0.13 11.60
N ARG A 91 -8.03 0.30 11.22
CA ARG A 91 -7.82 1.24 10.11
C ARG A 91 -8.17 0.60 8.77
N ARG A 92 -7.77 -0.64 8.54
CA ARG A 92 -8.11 -1.41 7.33
C ARG A 92 -9.62 -1.54 7.18
N ASN A 93 -10.31 -1.92 8.25
CA ASN A 93 -11.77 -2.05 8.27
C ASN A 93 -12.48 -0.73 7.96
N ARG A 94 -11.98 0.40 8.46
CA ARG A 94 -12.55 1.73 8.12
C ARG A 94 -12.43 2.04 6.64
N LEU A 95 -11.28 1.77 6.01
CA LEU A 95 -11.11 1.96 4.56
C LEU A 95 -12.04 1.05 3.77
N TRP A 96 -12.11 -0.23 4.16
CA TRP A 96 -12.98 -1.19 3.47
C TRP A 96 -14.47 -0.83 3.59
N GLN A 97 -14.90 -0.40 4.76
CA GLN A 97 -16.30 0.03 4.97
C GLN A 97 -16.66 1.26 4.12
N ALA A 98 -15.73 2.21 3.97
CA ALA A 98 -15.95 3.42 3.19
C ALA A 98 -15.91 3.16 1.68
N PHE A 99 -14.92 2.42 1.20
CA PHE A 99 -14.64 2.33 -0.24
C PHE A 99 -15.14 1.04 -0.89
N ARG A 100 -15.34 -0.04 -0.11
CA ARG A 100 -15.85 -1.34 -0.60
C ARG A 100 -15.03 -1.96 -1.73
N VAL A 101 -13.73 -1.70 -1.75
CA VAL A 101 -12.74 -2.27 -2.67
C VAL A 101 -11.61 -2.91 -1.89
N PRO A 102 -10.83 -3.83 -2.48
CA PRO A 102 -9.66 -4.41 -1.84
C PRO A 102 -8.68 -3.35 -1.33
N ILE A 103 -8.13 -3.56 -0.13
CA ILE A 103 -7.14 -2.69 0.48
C ILE A 103 -5.80 -3.43 0.46
N PHE A 104 -4.79 -2.84 -0.16
CA PHE A 104 -3.41 -3.35 -0.19
C PHE A 104 -2.49 -2.42 0.58
N GLU A 105 -1.39 -2.97 1.09
CA GLU A 105 -0.34 -2.21 1.75
C GLU A 105 1.00 -2.37 1.06
N GLN A 106 1.77 -1.29 1.03
CA GLN A 106 3.15 -1.29 0.55
C GLN A 106 4.03 -0.46 1.47
N VAL A 107 5.23 -0.94 1.75
CA VAL A 107 6.31 -0.14 2.35
C VAL A 107 7.22 0.30 1.21
N VAL A 108 7.43 1.60 1.08
CA VAL A 108 8.21 2.21 -0.01
C VAL A 108 9.22 3.20 0.53
N ALA A 109 10.36 3.31 -0.13
CA ALA A 109 11.32 4.36 0.15
C ALA A 109 10.87 5.70 -0.46
N GLU A 110 11.52 6.80 -0.10
CA GLU A 110 11.19 8.16 -0.59
C GLU A 110 11.32 8.33 -2.12
N ASP A 111 12.10 7.48 -2.77
CA ASP A 111 12.24 7.43 -4.22
C ASP A 111 11.19 6.53 -4.91
N GLY A 112 10.25 5.99 -4.15
CA GLY A 112 9.18 5.09 -4.60
C GLY A 112 9.64 3.64 -4.79
N SER A 113 10.90 3.29 -4.47
CA SER A 113 11.34 1.90 -4.54
C SER A 113 10.60 1.03 -3.53
N LEU A 114 10.13 -0.13 -4.01
CA LEU A 114 9.34 -1.06 -3.20
C LEU A 114 10.25 -1.81 -2.21
N LEU A 115 9.87 -1.76 -0.92
CA LEU A 115 10.57 -2.46 0.15
C LEU A 115 9.80 -3.67 0.64
N ALA A 116 8.48 -3.58 0.72
CA ALA A 116 7.59 -4.69 1.01
C ALA A 116 6.21 -4.45 0.39
N ALA A 117 5.49 -5.50 0.03
CA ALA A 117 4.16 -5.40 -0.59
C ALA A 117 3.23 -6.53 -0.15
N GLU A 118 1.99 -6.19 0.07
CA GLU A 118 0.91 -7.16 0.25
C GLU A 118 0.53 -7.80 -1.10
N CYS A 119 0.23 -9.08 -1.06
CA CYS A 119 -0.32 -9.83 -2.20
C CYS A 119 -1.84 -10.00 -2.07
N GLU A 120 -2.46 -10.61 -3.07
CA GLU A 120 -3.90 -10.89 -3.09
C GLU A 120 -4.39 -11.85 -1.99
N ALA A 121 -3.50 -12.57 -1.30
CA ALA A 121 -3.87 -13.39 -0.15
C ALA A 121 -4.13 -12.56 1.12
N HIS A 122 -3.74 -11.29 1.14
CA HIS A 122 -3.89 -10.36 2.28
C HIS A 122 -3.35 -10.93 3.60
N ASP A 123 -2.24 -11.66 3.54
CA ASP A 123 -1.63 -12.37 4.65
C ASP A 123 -0.23 -11.83 4.97
N GLY A 124 -0.18 -10.57 5.40
CA GLY A 124 1.03 -9.81 5.65
C GLY A 124 1.68 -9.24 4.38
N VAL A 125 2.75 -8.49 4.55
CA VAL A 125 3.50 -7.87 3.45
C VAL A 125 4.78 -8.64 3.17
N HIS A 126 4.96 -9.07 1.93
CA HIS A 126 6.17 -9.76 1.47
C HIS A 126 7.35 -8.80 1.43
N LEU A 127 8.51 -9.24 1.95
CA LEU A 127 9.75 -8.47 1.86
C LEU A 127 10.27 -8.52 0.41
N GLU A 128 10.39 -7.36 -0.21
CA GLU A 128 10.84 -7.20 -1.60
C GLU A 128 12.29 -6.67 -1.67
N SER A 129 12.83 -6.21 -0.54
CA SER A 129 14.18 -5.63 -0.47
C SER A 129 14.82 -5.91 0.87
N GLU A 130 16.11 -6.25 0.83
CA GLU A 130 16.96 -6.40 2.02
C GLU A 130 17.27 -5.07 2.72
N LYS A 131 16.94 -3.95 2.07
CA LYS A 131 17.13 -2.60 2.64
C LYS A 131 16.14 -2.28 3.76
N LEU A 132 15.06 -3.05 3.89
CA LEU A 132 14.08 -2.84 4.95
C LEU A 132 14.58 -3.44 6.25
N SER A 133 14.88 -2.59 7.23
CA SER A 133 15.21 -3.02 8.59
C SER A 133 13.90 -3.36 9.34
N VAL A 134 13.77 -4.60 9.77
CA VAL A 134 12.60 -5.09 10.50
C VAL A 134 13.04 -5.91 11.71
N ASP A 135 12.22 -5.92 12.75
CA ASP A 135 12.42 -6.84 13.88
C ASP A 135 12.22 -8.28 13.40
N PRO A 136 13.25 -9.16 13.55
CA PRO A 136 13.14 -10.55 13.11
C PRO A 136 11.96 -11.32 13.70
N ARG A 137 11.47 -10.89 14.87
CA ARG A 137 10.30 -11.51 15.52
C ARG A 137 8.99 -11.25 14.78
N LEU A 138 8.94 -10.26 13.91
CA LEU A 138 7.78 -9.93 13.07
C LEU A 138 7.82 -10.63 11.71
N ILE A 139 8.93 -11.31 11.40
CA ILE A 139 9.13 -11.99 10.11
C ILE A 139 8.54 -13.41 10.20
N GLU A 140 7.74 -13.76 9.22
CA GLU A 140 7.22 -15.10 9.00
C GLU A 140 7.80 -15.69 7.72
N VAL A 141 8.33 -16.89 7.83
CA VAL A 141 9.01 -17.60 6.73
C VAL A 141 8.15 -18.70 6.09
N GLU A 142 6.99 -18.99 6.66
CA GLU A 142 6.06 -19.96 6.10
C GLU A 142 5.51 -19.49 4.74
N ALA A 143 5.22 -20.44 3.86
CA ALA A 143 4.68 -20.12 2.54
C ALA A 143 3.35 -19.36 2.64
N CYS A 144 3.22 -18.31 1.84
CA CYS A 144 1.97 -17.56 1.73
C CYS A 144 0.93 -18.33 0.89
N GLY A 145 -0.34 -18.10 1.16
CA GLY A 145 -1.44 -18.61 0.34
C GLY A 145 -1.39 -18.18 -1.14
N CYS A 146 -0.64 -17.12 -1.48
CA CYS A 146 -0.37 -16.74 -2.88
C CYS A 146 0.68 -17.61 -3.58
N GLY A 147 1.30 -18.56 -2.88
CA GLY A 147 2.35 -19.46 -3.40
C GLY A 147 3.77 -18.88 -3.37
N ARG A 148 3.96 -17.64 -2.96
CA ARG A 148 5.31 -17.03 -2.82
C ARG A 148 6.00 -17.52 -1.56
N ALA A 149 7.27 -17.85 -1.68
CA ALA A 149 8.12 -18.28 -0.56
C ALA A 149 8.88 -17.12 0.12
N THR A 150 8.75 -15.89 -0.37
CA THR A 150 9.41 -14.73 0.24
C THR A 150 8.89 -14.49 1.66
N PRO A 151 9.75 -14.18 2.63
CA PRO A 151 9.36 -13.88 4.00
C PRO A 151 8.35 -12.72 4.04
N ARG A 152 7.47 -12.78 5.04
CA ARG A 152 6.41 -11.76 5.23
C ARG A 152 6.58 -11.06 6.57
N LEU A 153 6.26 -9.79 6.58
CA LEU A 153 6.13 -9.01 7.79
C LEU A 153 4.66 -9.03 8.24
N ARG A 154 4.42 -9.42 9.49
CA ARG A 154 3.11 -9.32 10.13
C ARG A 154 3.15 -8.32 11.27
N PRO A 155 2.21 -7.38 11.36
CA PRO A 155 2.07 -6.50 12.52
C PRO A 155 1.91 -7.29 13.82
N ALA A 156 2.50 -6.82 14.90
CA ALA A 156 2.57 -7.53 16.18
C ALA A 156 1.20 -7.92 16.80
N GLY A 157 0.11 -7.21 16.45
CA GLY A 157 -1.24 -7.47 16.95
C GLY A 157 -1.96 -8.66 16.33
N GLU A 158 -1.51 -9.19 15.19
CA GLU A 158 -2.21 -10.26 14.46
C GLU A 158 -1.79 -11.68 14.86
N ARG A 159 -0.62 -11.85 15.48
CA ARG A 159 -0.13 -13.17 15.94
C ARG A 159 -1.03 -13.85 16.97
N THR A 160 -1.77 -13.09 17.75
CA THR A 160 -2.60 -13.63 18.84
C THR A 160 -3.90 -14.28 18.34
N ARG A 161 -4.35 -13.96 17.12
CA ARG A 161 -5.61 -14.51 16.57
C ARG A 161 -5.45 -15.82 15.82
N ALA A 162 -4.33 -16.03 15.13
CA ALA A 162 -4.09 -17.28 14.40
C ALA A 162 -4.00 -18.49 15.34
N VAL A 163 -3.43 -18.32 16.54
CA VAL A 163 -3.33 -19.39 17.55
C VAL A 163 -4.68 -19.68 18.19
N ALA A 164 -5.55 -18.69 18.36
CA ALA A 164 -6.87 -18.88 18.96
C ALA A 164 -7.89 -19.56 18.04
N ALA A 165 -7.74 -19.44 16.71
CA ALA A 165 -8.64 -20.06 15.72
C ALA A 165 -8.42 -21.57 15.54
N TYR A 166 -7.23 -22.09 15.89
CA TYR A 166 -6.89 -23.52 15.81
C TYR A 166 -7.08 -24.28 17.15
N ALA A 167 -7.52 -23.60 18.21
CA ALA A 167 -7.73 -24.19 19.55
C ALA A 167 -9.21 -24.49 19.84
N ARG A 168 -10.03 -24.76 18.82
CA ARG A 168 -11.41 -25.22 19.01
C ARG A 168 -11.68 -26.50 18.21
#